data_70b276428627eccdc56d2a413ac86598
#
_entry.id   70b276428627eccdc56d2a413ac86598
#
_cell.length_a   1.000
_cell.length_b   1.000
_cell.length_c   1.000
_cell.angle_alpha   90.00
_cell.angle_beta   90.00
_cell.angle_gamma   90.00
#
_symmetry.space_group_name_H-M   'P 1'
#
loop_
_entity.id
_entity.type
_entity.pdbx_description
1 polymer ?
#
loop_
_entity_poly.entity_id
_entity_poly.type
_entity_poly.pdbx_seq_one_letter_code
_entity_poly.pdbx_strand_id
1 'polypeptide(L)'
;MSKVLFIVGSLRQGSFNHQLAAQAEKALAGKAEVSYLDYKDVPFFNQDLESPAPAAVAKLREEILAADAIWIFSPVYNWAIPGVVKNLLDWTSRALDLSDPSGPSALKAKVGTVSSVANGTSPDEVFKHYRSLLPFIRMNVVDQFTGVGINPEAWGTGQLVLSEDKLAELSAQADALLAAIN
;
A
#
# COMPACT_ATOMS: atom_id res chain seq x y z
N MET A 1 4.15 19.19 -7.13
CA MET A 1 4.01 17.85 -7.69
C MET A 1 3.43 16.99 -6.57
N SER A 2 2.40 16.20 -6.86
CA SER A 2 1.77 15.34 -5.85
C SER A 2 2.74 14.29 -5.33
N LYS A 3 2.65 13.95 -4.04
CA LYS A 3 3.50 12.97 -3.37
C LYS A 3 2.74 11.66 -3.18
N VAL A 4 3.24 10.56 -3.73
CA VAL A 4 2.66 9.23 -3.60
C VAL A 4 3.59 8.34 -2.78
N LEU A 5 3.08 7.86 -1.64
CA LEU A 5 3.80 6.96 -0.76
C LEU A 5 3.50 5.50 -1.14
N PHE A 6 4.52 4.75 -1.50
CA PHE A 6 4.43 3.32 -1.79
C PHE A 6 4.63 2.49 -0.53
N ILE A 7 3.69 1.58 -0.25
CA ILE A 7 3.79 0.58 0.82
C ILE A 7 3.88 -0.79 0.16
N VAL A 8 5.06 -1.41 0.20
CA VAL A 8 5.27 -2.74 -0.36
C VAL A 8 5.13 -3.80 0.73
N GLY A 9 4.11 -4.63 0.65
CA GLY A 9 3.72 -5.61 1.69
C GLY A 9 4.62 -6.85 1.82
N SER A 10 5.83 -6.80 1.27
CA SER A 10 6.83 -7.86 1.38
C SER A 10 8.17 -7.29 1.80
N LEU A 11 8.73 -7.80 2.89
CA LEU A 11 10.08 -7.42 3.36
C LEU A 11 11.20 -8.14 2.61
N ARG A 12 10.88 -9.13 1.74
CA ARG A 12 11.87 -9.83 0.94
C ARG A 12 12.45 -8.90 -0.11
N GLN A 13 13.77 -8.75 -0.13
CA GLN A 13 14.47 -8.01 -1.18
C GLN A 13 14.17 -8.62 -2.56
N GLY A 14 13.92 -7.76 -3.56
CA GLY A 14 13.59 -8.20 -4.91
C GLY A 14 12.28 -8.96 -5.04
N SER A 15 11.34 -8.81 -4.07
CA SER A 15 10.02 -9.44 -4.17
C SER A 15 9.28 -8.98 -5.43
N PHE A 16 8.41 -9.83 -5.97
CA PHE A 16 7.63 -9.49 -7.15
C PHE A 16 6.72 -8.26 -6.92
N ASN A 17 6.29 -8.01 -5.69
CA ASN A 17 5.55 -6.79 -5.36
C ASN A 17 6.44 -5.54 -5.37
N HIS A 18 7.74 -5.63 -5.04
CA HIS A 18 8.68 -4.55 -5.28
C HIS A 18 8.90 -4.29 -6.79
N GLN A 19 8.97 -5.36 -7.58
CA GLN A 19 9.11 -5.22 -9.04
C GLN A 19 7.86 -4.59 -9.67
N LEU A 20 6.66 -4.94 -9.19
CA LEU A 20 5.41 -4.30 -9.62
C LEU A 20 5.39 -2.81 -9.20
N ALA A 21 5.82 -2.48 -7.98
CA ALA A 21 5.94 -1.11 -7.51
C ALA A 21 6.87 -0.29 -8.41
N ALA A 22 8.02 -0.85 -8.80
CA ALA A 22 8.94 -0.18 -9.73
C ALA A 22 8.34 0.09 -11.12
N GLN A 23 7.38 -0.72 -11.60
CA GLN A 23 6.66 -0.43 -12.83
C GLN A 23 5.61 0.69 -12.63
N ALA A 24 4.93 0.70 -11.48
CA ALA A 24 4.02 1.79 -11.12
C ALA A 24 4.76 3.13 -10.97
N GLU A 25 5.96 3.13 -10.40
CA GLU A 25 6.81 4.32 -10.32
C GLU A 25 7.14 4.88 -11.71
N LYS A 26 7.42 4.01 -12.70
CA LYS A 26 7.59 4.45 -14.10
C LYS A 26 6.32 5.08 -14.69
N ALA A 27 5.14 4.55 -14.36
CA ALA A 27 3.86 5.11 -14.80
C ALA A 27 3.58 6.50 -14.19
N LEU A 28 4.14 6.79 -13.01
CA LEU A 28 4.08 8.08 -12.33
C LEU A 28 5.21 9.05 -12.68
N ALA A 29 6.23 8.60 -13.44
CA ALA A 29 7.39 9.41 -13.78
C ALA A 29 6.98 10.74 -14.48
N GLY A 30 7.49 11.85 -13.95
CA GLY A 30 7.14 13.20 -14.42
C GLY A 30 5.75 13.71 -14.00
N LYS A 31 4.91 12.88 -13.36
CA LYS A 31 3.56 13.21 -12.90
C LYS A 31 3.48 13.38 -11.38
N ALA A 32 4.24 12.60 -10.61
CA ALA A 32 4.26 12.63 -9.15
C ALA A 32 5.66 12.33 -8.61
N GLU A 33 5.90 12.76 -7.37
CA GLU A 33 7.05 12.34 -6.56
C GLU A 33 6.68 11.03 -5.85
N VAL A 34 7.50 9.98 -6.00
CA VAL A 34 7.28 8.68 -5.37
C VAL A 34 8.29 8.47 -4.25
N SER A 35 7.83 8.00 -3.10
CA SER A 35 8.67 7.53 -2.00
C SER A 35 8.23 6.15 -1.55
N TYR A 36 9.16 5.37 -0.99
CA TYR A 36 8.90 4.04 -0.44
C TYR A 36 8.96 4.09 1.08
N LEU A 37 7.93 3.59 1.75
CA LEU A 37 7.87 3.53 3.20
C LEU A 37 8.85 2.48 3.74
N ASP A 38 9.79 2.89 4.61
CA ASP A 38 10.60 1.97 5.41
C ASP A 38 9.93 1.74 6.77
N TYR A 39 9.40 0.54 6.97
CA TYR A 39 8.60 0.17 8.14
C TYR A 39 9.10 -1.07 8.88
N LYS A 40 10.29 -1.54 8.56
CA LYS A 40 10.84 -2.79 9.14
C LYS A 40 10.96 -2.76 10.66
N ASP A 41 11.15 -1.57 11.25
CA ASP A 41 11.33 -1.38 12.68
C ASP A 41 10.02 -1.03 13.43
N VAL A 42 8.87 -1.04 12.73
CA VAL A 42 7.56 -0.79 13.35
C VAL A 42 7.16 -2.01 14.20
N PRO A 43 6.97 -1.85 15.52
CA PRO A 43 6.61 -2.98 16.39
C PRO A 43 5.19 -3.48 16.09
N PHE A 44 4.85 -4.67 16.58
CA PHE A 44 3.46 -5.12 16.56
C PHE A 44 2.58 -4.16 17.36
N PHE A 45 1.37 -3.93 16.82
CA PHE A 45 0.41 -3.06 17.47
C PHE A 45 0.08 -3.54 18.88
N ASN A 46 0.21 -2.61 19.82
CA ASN A 46 -0.17 -2.81 21.22
C ASN A 46 -0.66 -1.47 21.79
N GLN A 47 -1.87 -1.45 22.32
CA GLN A 47 -2.47 -0.24 22.89
C GLN A 47 -1.68 0.33 24.07
N ASP A 48 -0.97 -0.50 24.83
CA ASP A 48 -0.13 -0.04 25.94
C ASP A 48 1.06 0.81 25.47
N LEU A 49 1.38 0.75 24.17
CA LEU A 49 2.47 1.51 23.55
C LEU A 49 1.97 2.72 22.75
N GLU A 50 0.70 3.10 22.85
CA GLU A 50 0.17 4.22 22.07
C GLU A 50 0.61 5.59 22.59
N SER A 51 0.94 5.71 23.89
CA SER A 51 1.33 7.00 24.52
C SER A 51 2.45 6.81 25.56
N PRO A 52 3.68 7.28 25.29
CA PRO A 52 4.12 7.85 24.00
C PRO A 52 4.25 6.77 22.92
N ALA A 53 3.90 7.11 21.69
CA ALA A 53 4.06 6.16 20.57
C ALA A 53 5.55 5.89 20.31
N PRO A 54 5.93 4.64 19.95
CA PRO A 54 7.29 4.31 19.51
C PRO A 54 7.76 5.22 18.37
N ALA A 55 9.05 5.58 18.37
CA ALA A 55 9.61 6.50 17.36
C ALA A 55 9.35 6.02 15.91
N ALA A 56 9.42 4.71 15.66
CA ALA A 56 9.10 4.14 14.34
C ALA A 56 7.63 4.36 13.94
N VAL A 57 6.69 4.33 14.91
CA VAL A 57 5.27 4.61 14.67
C VAL A 57 5.04 6.10 14.44
N ALA A 58 5.71 6.97 15.20
CA ALA A 58 5.63 8.42 14.98
C ALA A 58 6.12 8.78 13.56
N LYS A 59 7.27 8.27 13.16
CA LYS A 59 7.82 8.46 11.81
C LYS A 59 6.86 7.93 10.73
N LEU A 60 6.29 6.73 10.91
CA LEU A 60 5.30 6.15 10.02
C LEU A 60 4.09 7.10 9.81
N ARG A 61 3.55 7.65 10.90
CA ARG A 61 2.44 8.61 10.85
C ARG A 61 2.81 9.89 10.11
N GLU A 62 4.01 10.42 10.35
CA GLU A 62 4.52 11.62 9.67
C GLU A 62 4.65 11.41 8.17
N GLU A 63 5.22 10.30 7.71
CA GLU A 63 5.37 9.98 6.29
C GLU A 63 4.01 9.83 5.59
N ILE A 64 3.04 9.18 6.24
CA ILE A 64 1.67 9.06 5.72
C ILE A 64 0.99 10.43 5.64
N LEU A 65 1.11 11.26 6.68
CA LEU A 65 0.52 12.60 6.69
C LEU A 65 1.12 13.50 5.60
N ALA A 66 2.41 13.38 5.35
CA ALA A 66 3.12 14.17 4.33
C ALA A 66 2.82 13.77 2.89
N ALA A 67 2.28 12.56 2.66
CA ALA A 67 1.89 12.08 1.34
C ALA A 67 0.49 12.56 0.96
N ASP A 68 0.26 12.82 -0.33
CA ASP A 68 -1.08 13.13 -0.88
C ASP A 68 -1.88 11.86 -1.13
N ALA A 69 -1.21 10.76 -1.50
CA ALA A 69 -1.82 9.45 -1.69
C ALA A 69 -0.92 8.31 -1.25
N ILE A 70 -1.54 7.13 -1.05
CA ILE A 70 -0.87 5.87 -0.72
C ILE A 70 -1.16 4.84 -1.82
N TRP A 71 -0.13 4.12 -2.28
CA TRP A 71 -0.29 2.96 -3.14
C TRP A 71 0.29 1.72 -2.45
N ILE A 72 -0.57 0.75 -2.15
CA ILE A 72 -0.17 -0.50 -1.49
C ILE A 72 0.10 -1.58 -2.53
N PHE A 73 1.29 -2.17 -2.50
CA PHE A 73 1.67 -3.33 -3.31
C PHE A 73 1.67 -4.57 -2.42
N SER A 74 0.61 -5.36 -2.50
CA SER A 74 0.32 -6.42 -1.53
C SER A 74 0.49 -7.81 -2.12
N PRO A 75 1.37 -8.66 -1.55
CA PRO A 75 1.25 -10.09 -1.81
C PRO A 75 -0.04 -10.65 -1.21
N VAL A 76 -0.42 -11.83 -1.66
CA VAL A 76 -1.51 -12.64 -1.07
C VAL A 76 -0.87 -13.67 -0.14
N TYR A 77 -0.99 -13.48 1.17
CA TYR A 77 -0.51 -14.44 2.16
C TYR A 77 -1.70 -15.14 2.81
N ASN A 78 -1.85 -16.45 2.54
CA ASN A 78 -2.95 -17.23 3.09
C ASN A 78 -4.33 -16.57 2.83
N TRP A 79 -4.58 -16.14 1.60
CA TRP A 79 -5.82 -15.48 1.15
C TRP A 79 -6.08 -14.09 1.76
N ALA A 80 -5.14 -13.54 2.52
CA ALA A 80 -5.36 -12.32 3.30
C ALA A 80 -4.29 -11.25 3.06
N ILE A 81 -4.51 -10.10 3.68
CA ILE A 81 -3.55 -8.99 3.77
C ILE A 81 -2.32 -9.47 4.55
N PRO A 82 -1.10 -9.22 4.06
CA PRO A 82 0.11 -9.53 4.80
C PRO A 82 0.12 -8.94 6.20
N GLY A 83 0.54 -9.72 7.20
CA GLY A 83 0.56 -9.29 8.60
C GLY A 83 1.30 -7.97 8.83
N VAL A 84 2.39 -7.74 8.10
CA VAL A 84 3.15 -6.48 8.17
C VAL A 84 2.33 -5.27 7.71
N VAL A 85 1.55 -5.39 6.63
CA VAL A 85 0.66 -4.30 6.15
C VAL A 85 -0.50 -4.11 7.11
N LYS A 86 -1.11 -5.21 7.57
CA LYS A 86 -2.20 -5.13 8.54
C LYS A 86 -1.75 -4.41 9.82
N ASN A 87 -0.55 -4.73 10.31
CA ASN A 87 0.05 -4.07 11.46
C ASN A 87 0.23 -2.55 11.25
N LEU A 88 0.70 -2.14 10.06
CA LEU A 88 0.81 -0.70 9.73
C LEU A 88 -0.55 -0.02 9.75
N LEU A 89 -1.57 -0.65 9.16
CA LEU A 89 -2.92 -0.11 9.12
C LEU A 89 -3.53 -0.03 10.52
N ASP A 90 -3.24 -0.99 11.40
CA ASP A 90 -3.70 -0.96 12.79
C ASP A 90 -3.09 0.24 13.56
N TRP A 91 -1.79 0.48 13.42
CA TRP A 91 -1.13 1.63 14.04
C TRP A 91 -1.62 2.98 13.50
N THR A 92 -1.88 3.07 12.21
CA THR A 92 -2.13 4.35 11.51
C THR A 92 -3.61 4.72 11.41
N SER A 93 -4.50 3.77 11.66
CA SER A 93 -5.94 4.00 11.79
C SER A 93 -6.35 4.55 13.17
N ARG A 94 -5.45 4.52 14.16
CA ARG A 94 -5.71 5.09 15.49
C ARG A 94 -5.76 6.61 15.44
N ALA A 95 -6.59 7.20 16.29
CA ALA A 95 -6.66 8.65 16.43
C ALA A 95 -5.29 9.24 16.78
N LEU A 96 -4.96 10.38 16.19
CA LEU A 96 -3.71 11.11 16.49
C LEU A 96 -3.75 11.72 17.89
N ASP A 97 -4.95 12.13 18.35
CA ASP A 97 -5.22 12.53 19.74
C ASP A 97 -6.04 11.42 20.40
N LEU A 98 -5.44 10.74 21.37
CA LEU A 98 -6.10 9.63 22.08
C LEU A 98 -7.22 10.11 23.03
N SER A 99 -7.29 11.41 23.34
CA SER A 99 -8.40 12.00 24.10
C SER A 99 -9.67 12.15 23.26
N ASP A 100 -9.54 12.11 21.91
CA ASP A 100 -10.64 12.07 20.95
C ASP A 100 -10.55 10.81 20.06
N PRO A 101 -11.03 9.66 20.52
CA PRO A 101 -10.97 8.40 19.76
C PRO A 101 -11.69 8.43 18.40
N SER A 102 -12.62 9.38 18.21
CA SER A 102 -13.34 9.62 16.95
C SER A 102 -12.61 10.60 16.02
N GLY A 103 -11.55 11.22 16.50
CA GLY A 103 -10.77 12.23 15.82
C GLY A 103 -10.04 11.73 14.56
N PRO A 104 -9.24 12.59 13.96
CA PRO A 104 -8.48 12.25 12.77
C PRO A 104 -7.41 11.20 13.08
N SER A 105 -7.23 10.25 12.17
CA SER A 105 -6.07 9.36 12.10
C SER A 105 -5.17 9.79 10.93
N ALA A 106 -3.96 9.24 10.84
CA ALA A 106 -3.08 9.51 9.71
C ALA A 106 -3.67 9.07 8.36
N LEU A 107 -4.58 8.08 8.38
CA LEU A 107 -5.24 7.54 7.19
C LEU A 107 -6.57 8.22 6.83
N LYS A 108 -7.17 9.00 7.76
CA LYS A 108 -8.48 9.62 7.51
C LYS A 108 -8.44 10.51 6.27
N ALA A 109 -9.34 10.24 5.33
CA ALA A 109 -9.48 10.91 4.04
C ALA A 109 -8.25 10.79 3.10
N LYS A 110 -7.23 9.99 3.47
CA LYS A 110 -6.09 9.72 2.59
C LYS A 110 -6.55 8.95 1.36
N VAL A 111 -6.21 9.45 0.17
CA VAL A 111 -6.47 8.75 -1.08
C VAL A 111 -5.58 7.52 -1.16
N GLY A 112 -6.13 6.39 -1.60
CA GLY A 112 -5.34 5.16 -1.69
C GLY A 112 -5.83 4.17 -2.72
N THR A 113 -4.90 3.36 -3.24
CA THR A 113 -5.17 2.27 -4.17
C THR A 113 -4.29 1.06 -3.86
N VAL A 114 -4.59 -0.09 -4.45
CA VAL A 114 -3.89 -1.35 -4.20
C VAL A 114 -3.54 -2.05 -5.51
N SER A 115 -2.33 -2.58 -5.59
CA SER A 115 -1.93 -3.56 -6.61
C SER A 115 -1.39 -4.82 -5.95
N SER A 116 -1.45 -5.96 -6.63
CA SER A 116 -1.03 -7.23 -6.04
C SER A 116 -0.37 -8.13 -7.06
N VAL A 117 0.68 -8.82 -6.66
CA VAL A 117 1.22 -9.98 -7.37
C VAL A 117 0.91 -11.23 -6.56
N ALA A 118 0.25 -12.20 -7.19
CA ALA A 118 -0.14 -13.47 -6.57
C ALA A 118 0.37 -14.68 -7.35
N ASN A 119 0.67 -15.77 -6.61
CA ASN A 119 1.05 -17.05 -7.20
C ASN A 119 -0.19 -17.89 -7.47
N GLY A 120 -0.47 -18.17 -8.75
CA GLY A 120 -1.47 -19.16 -9.19
C GLY A 120 -2.92 -18.90 -8.77
N THR A 121 -3.16 -17.94 -7.89
CA THR A 121 -4.46 -17.49 -7.43
C THR A 121 -4.72 -16.08 -7.87
N SER A 122 -5.98 -15.77 -8.13
CA SER A 122 -6.35 -14.39 -8.42
C SER A 122 -6.02 -13.49 -7.22
N PRO A 123 -5.46 -12.29 -7.41
CA PRO A 123 -5.35 -11.28 -6.38
C PRO A 123 -6.71 -10.84 -5.79
N ASP A 124 -7.82 -11.27 -6.37
CA ASP A 124 -9.18 -10.87 -6.01
C ASP A 124 -9.50 -11.10 -4.53
N GLU A 125 -8.96 -12.16 -3.91
CA GLU A 125 -9.23 -12.43 -2.49
C GLU A 125 -8.63 -11.34 -1.59
N VAL A 126 -7.37 -10.95 -1.81
CA VAL A 126 -6.79 -9.86 -1.02
C VAL A 126 -7.45 -8.52 -1.34
N PHE A 127 -7.90 -8.32 -2.58
CA PHE A 127 -8.63 -7.10 -2.97
C PHE A 127 -9.97 -6.97 -2.25
N LYS A 128 -10.71 -8.06 -2.04
CA LYS A 128 -11.93 -8.06 -1.21
C LYS A 128 -11.65 -7.55 0.19
N HIS A 129 -10.55 -8.00 0.81
CA HIS A 129 -10.15 -7.53 2.14
C HIS A 129 -9.83 -6.03 2.15
N TYR A 130 -9.07 -5.53 1.16
CA TYR A 130 -8.76 -4.11 1.07
C TYR A 130 -10.01 -3.26 0.79
N ARG A 131 -10.92 -3.69 -0.09
CA ARG A 131 -12.20 -3.01 -0.36
C ARG A 131 -13.07 -2.88 0.88
N SER A 132 -12.99 -3.83 1.79
CA SER A 132 -13.69 -3.77 3.08
C SER A 132 -12.94 -2.93 4.11
N LEU A 133 -11.63 -3.13 4.25
CA LEU A 133 -10.84 -2.53 5.33
C LEU A 133 -10.55 -1.04 5.11
N LEU A 134 -10.10 -0.65 3.91
CA LEU A 134 -9.64 0.73 3.68
C LEU A 134 -10.75 1.77 3.88
N PRO A 135 -11.98 1.60 3.37
CA PRO A 135 -13.09 2.51 3.69
C PRO A 135 -13.47 2.49 5.18
N PHE A 136 -13.42 1.30 5.83
CA PHE A 136 -13.71 1.18 7.27
C PHE A 136 -12.75 2.03 8.11
N ILE A 137 -11.47 2.06 7.75
CA ILE A 137 -10.48 2.93 8.40
C ILE A 137 -10.44 4.36 7.82
N ARG A 138 -11.50 4.74 7.11
CA ARG A 138 -11.78 6.11 6.63
C ARG A 138 -10.85 6.63 5.54
N MET A 139 -10.26 5.75 4.72
CA MET A 139 -9.55 6.14 3.51
C MET A 139 -10.51 6.40 2.34
N ASN A 140 -10.09 7.27 1.41
CA ASN A 140 -10.76 7.45 0.11
C ASN A 140 -10.13 6.48 -0.89
N VAL A 141 -10.86 5.43 -1.26
CA VAL A 141 -10.31 4.34 -2.08
C VAL A 141 -10.57 4.60 -3.56
N VAL A 142 -9.50 4.60 -4.35
CA VAL A 142 -9.56 4.47 -5.80
C VAL A 142 -9.62 2.98 -6.13
N ASP A 143 -10.82 2.46 -6.42
CA ASP A 143 -11.09 1.03 -6.62
C ASP A 143 -10.72 0.53 -8.02
N GLN A 144 -9.72 1.12 -8.63
CA GLN A 144 -9.07 0.59 -9.82
C GLN A 144 -7.82 -0.16 -9.38
N PHE A 145 -7.98 -1.45 -9.05
CA PHE A 145 -6.91 -2.30 -8.54
C PHE A 145 -6.32 -3.15 -9.67
N THR A 146 -4.98 -3.19 -9.75
CA THR A 146 -4.26 -4.03 -10.72
C THR A 146 -3.74 -5.29 -10.07
N GLY A 147 -4.17 -6.44 -10.58
CA GLY A 147 -3.72 -7.76 -10.15
C GLY A 147 -2.87 -8.45 -11.21
N VAL A 148 -1.73 -9.02 -10.80
CA VAL A 148 -0.78 -9.69 -11.68
C VAL A 148 -0.53 -11.11 -11.19
N GLY A 149 -0.65 -12.09 -12.09
CA GLY A 149 -0.18 -13.47 -11.85
C GLY A 149 1.33 -13.57 -12.03
N ILE A 150 2.00 -14.38 -11.21
CA ILE A 150 3.42 -14.66 -11.38
C ILE A 150 3.60 -15.53 -12.64
N ASN A 151 4.41 -15.07 -13.60
CA ASN A 151 4.77 -15.88 -14.75
C ASN A 151 5.65 -17.07 -14.32
N PRO A 152 5.46 -18.27 -14.90
CA PRO A 152 6.13 -19.49 -14.42
C PRO A 152 7.66 -19.37 -14.35
N GLU A 153 8.28 -18.69 -15.30
CA GLU A 153 9.72 -18.50 -15.40
C GLU A 153 10.28 -17.63 -14.25
N ALA A 154 9.43 -16.78 -13.65
CA ALA A 154 9.84 -15.90 -12.57
C ALA A 154 10.37 -16.66 -11.34
N TRP A 155 9.94 -17.89 -11.13
CA TRP A 155 10.45 -18.72 -10.04
C TRP A 155 11.92 -19.13 -10.21
N GLY A 156 12.34 -19.33 -11.46
CA GLY A 156 13.74 -19.63 -11.78
C GLY A 156 14.61 -18.39 -11.98
N THR A 157 14.06 -17.35 -12.59
CA THR A 157 14.80 -16.12 -12.95
C THR A 157 14.77 -15.04 -11.88
N GLY A 158 13.81 -15.08 -10.96
CA GLY A 158 13.55 -14.00 -10.01
C GLY A 158 12.94 -12.74 -10.66
N GLN A 159 12.55 -12.79 -11.95
CA GLN A 159 12.06 -11.64 -12.70
C GLN A 159 10.57 -11.74 -12.99
N LEU A 160 9.80 -10.74 -12.57
CA LEU A 160 8.41 -10.57 -12.93
C LEU A 160 8.31 -9.97 -14.33
N VAL A 161 7.55 -10.61 -15.20
CA VAL A 161 7.24 -10.10 -16.55
C VAL A 161 5.78 -9.71 -16.60
N LEU A 162 5.51 -8.44 -16.94
CA LEU A 162 4.16 -7.94 -17.14
C LEU A 162 3.81 -7.92 -18.64
N SER A 163 2.60 -8.34 -18.98
CA SER A 163 2.07 -8.15 -20.33
C SER A 163 1.79 -6.66 -20.60
N GLU A 164 1.67 -6.30 -21.87
CA GLU A 164 1.31 -4.93 -22.28
C GLU A 164 -0.03 -4.49 -21.66
N ASP A 165 -1.02 -5.38 -21.60
CA ASP A 165 -2.32 -5.12 -20.97
C ASP A 165 -2.15 -4.78 -19.46
N LYS A 166 -1.30 -5.52 -18.74
CA LYS A 166 -1.04 -5.24 -17.32
C LYS A 166 -0.28 -3.94 -17.09
N LEU A 167 0.61 -3.58 -18.00
CA LEU A 167 1.26 -2.27 -17.98
C LEU A 167 0.26 -1.14 -18.24
N ALA A 168 -0.68 -1.34 -19.18
CA ALA A 168 -1.75 -0.38 -19.46
C ALA A 168 -2.72 -0.24 -18.27
N GLU A 169 -3.14 -1.35 -17.63
CA GLU A 169 -3.95 -1.32 -16.41
C GLU A 169 -3.25 -0.54 -15.29
N LEU A 170 -1.95 -0.76 -15.08
CA LEU A 170 -1.16 -0.09 -14.06
C LEU A 170 -1.02 1.41 -14.33
N SER A 171 -0.86 1.80 -15.60
CA SER A 171 -0.84 3.20 -16.03
C SER A 171 -2.20 3.88 -15.80
N ALA A 172 -3.29 3.21 -16.15
CA ALA A 172 -4.64 3.73 -15.91
C ALA A 172 -4.95 3.87 -14.41
N GLN A 173 -4.46 2.94 -13.58
CA GLN A 173 -4.56 3.04 -12.13
C GLN A 173 -3.77 4.24 -11.58
N ALA A 174 -2.57 4.52 -12.12
CA ALA A 174 -1.79 5.69 -11.77
C ALA A 174 -2.53 7.00 -12.10
N ASP A 175 -3.11 7.08 -13.29
CA ASP A 175 -3.88 8.26 -13.72
C ASP A 175 -5.15 8.46 -12.87
N ALA A 176 -5.86 7.38 -12.53
CA ALA A 176 -7.01 7.42 -11.62
C ALA A 176 -6.63 7.87 -10.21
N LEU A 177 -5.49 7.41 -9.68
CA LEU A 177 -4.97 7.84 -8.39
C LEU A 177 -4.67 9.34 -8.37
N LEU A 178 -3.99 9.85 -9.40
CA LEU A 178 -3.67 11.27 -9.52
C LEU A 178 -4.91 12.15 -9.69
N ALA A 179 -5.92 11.68 -10.44
CA ALA A 179 -7.18 12.39 -10.58
C ALA A 179 -7.96 12.50 -9.27
N ALA A 180 -7.81 11.54 -8.37
CA ALA A 180 -8.49 11.54 -7.06
C ALA A 180 -7.81 12.43 -6.01
N ILE A 181 -6.55 12.84 -6.23
CA ILE A 181 -5.82 13.76 -5.33
C ILE A 181 -6.25 15.23 -5.60
N ASN A 182 -6.60 15.53 -6.85
CA ASN A 182 -6.98 16.88 -7.32
C ASN A 182 -8.49 17.07 -7.22
#